data_ee48719d3e3f29ea1492b9c597908865
#
_entry.id   ee48719d3e3f29ea1492b9c597908865
#
_cell.length_a   1.000
_cell.length_b   1.000
_cell.length_c   1.000
_cell.angle_alpha   90.00
_cell.angle_beta   90.00
_cell.angle_gamma   90.00
#
_symmetry.space_group_name_H-M   'P 1'
#
loop_
_entity.id
_entity.type
_entity.pdbx_description
1 polymer ?
#
loop_
_entity_poly.entity_id
_entity_poly.type
_entity_poly.pdbx_seq_one_letter_code
_entity_poly.pdbx_strand_id
1 'polypeptide(L)'
;MRQFYISDPKIFDLDMSAFDFRLYEYLCKNYDLKRLSPYVRMVDCADNFSTPLPKIKEALQRLSLLSIDYKPLITHKNFTYFDMPRYKYFLESIKFRKNYTRAGWSKLKQNVNSYKNGAYE
;
A
#
# COMPACT_ATOMS: atom_id res chain seq x y z
N MET A 1 11.32 -3.54 10.26
CA MET A 1 9.93 -3.81 9.84
C MET A 1 8.98 -2.87 10.55
N ARG A 2 8.04 -2.30 9.83
CA ARG A 2 7.05 -1.44 10.45
C ARG A 2 6.02 -2.27 11.20
N GLN A 3 5.63 -1.82 12.37
CA GLN A 3 4.52 -2.42 13.10
C GLN A 3 3.19 -1.99 12.53
N PHE A 4 3.14 -0.81 11.94
CA PHE A 4 1.94 -0.25 11.37
C PHE A 4 2.16 0.09 9.91
N TYR A 5 1.11 -0.04 9.14
CA TYR A 5 1.13 0.39 7.76
C TYR A 5 -0.28 0.83 7.38
N ILE A 6 -0.36 1.61 6.31
CA ILE A 6 -1.64 2.11 5.84
C ILE A 6 -2.07 1.23 4.68
N SER A 7 -3.29 0.68 4.78
CA SER A 7 -3.84 -0.16 3.73
C SER A 7 -4.65 0.68 2.75
N ASP A 8 -4.52 0.34 1.47
CA ASP A 8 -5.28 1.00 0.41
C ASP A 8 -6.72 0.45 0.44
N PRO A 9 -7.73 1.28 0.75
CA PRO A 9 -9.08 0.77 0.87
C PRO A 9 -9.67 0.27 -0.45
N LYS A 10 -9.16 0.73 -1.59
CA LYS A 10 -9.67 0.27 -2.88
C LYS A 10 -9.32 -1.17 -3.19
N ILE A 11 -8.40 -1.76 -2.43
CA ILE A 11 -8.05 -3.16 -2.61
C ILE A 11 -9.27 -4.06 -2.38
N PHE A 12 -10.18 -3.64 -1.52
CA PHE A 12 -11.38 -4.43 -1.21
C PHE A 12 -12.38 -4.48 -2.35
N ASP A 13 -12.22 -3.62 -3.34
CA ASP A 13 -13.09 -3.62 -4.52
C ASP A 13 -12.65 -4.64 -5.56
N LEU A 14 -11.50 -5.24 -5.37
CA LEU A 14 -10.95 -6.21 -6.32
C LEU A 14 -11.40 -7.62 -5.96
N ASP A 15 -11.59 -8.42 -7.00
CA ASP A 15 -11.92 -9.83 -6.84
C ASP A 15 -10.62 -10.62 -6.75
N MET A 16 -10.27 -11.04 -5.56
CA MET A 16 -9.08 -11.83 -5.33
C MET A 16 -9.31 -12.78 -4.16
N SER A 17 -8.53 -13.85 -4.13
CA SER A 17 -8.63 -14.82 -3.05
C SER A 17 -8.12 -14.23 -1.75
N ALA A 18 -8.54 -14.85 -0.63
CA ALA A 18 -8.08 -14.43 0.69
C ALA A 18 -6.56 -14.54 0.78
N PHE A 19 -5.98 -15.58 0.19
CA PHE A 19 -4.53 -15.75 0.21
C PHE A 19 -3.83 -14.64 -0.54
N ASP A 20 -4.33 -14.30 -1.72
CA ASP A 20 -3.73 -13.21 -2.52
C ASP A 20 -3.84 -11.88 -1.81
N PHE A 21 -4.97 -11.64 -1.15
CA PHE A 21 -5.15 -10.44 -0.34
C PHE A 21 -4.13 -10.37 0.79
N ARG A 22 -3.98 -11.48 1.51
CA ARG A 22 -3.04 -11.52 2.63
C ARG A 22 -1.60 -11.34 2.16
N LEU A 23 -1.26 -11.93 1.03
CA LEU A 23 0.08 -11.78 0.46
C LEU A 23 0.33 -10.31 0.08
N TYR A 24 -0.64 -9.70 -0.58
CA TYR A 24 -0.52 -8.29 -0.94
C TYR A 24 -0.35 -7.41 0.29
N GLU A 25 -1.17 -7.64 1.32
CA GLU A 25 -1.07 -6.85 2.55
C GLU A 25 0.26 -7.07 3.26
N TYR A 26 0.79 -8.28 3.18
CA TYR A 26 2.10 -8.56 3.73
C TYR A 26 3.18 -7.74 3.02
N LEU A 27 3.09 -7.61 1.71
CA LEU A 27 4.02 -6.79 0.96
C LEU A 27 3.88 -5.30 1.33
N CYS A 28 2.66 -4.84 1.50
CA CYS A 28 2.42 -3.46 1.93
C CYS A 28 3.01 -3.20 3.31
N LYS A 29 2.84 -4.14 4.22
CA LYS A 29 3.38 -4.02 5.57
C LYS A 29 4.90 -3.91 5.56
N ASN A 30 5.54 -4.56 4.61
CA ASN A 30 7.00 -4.57 4.50
C ASN A 30 7.52 -3.59 3.44
N TYR A 31 6.69 -2.65 3.03
CA TYR A 31 7.08 -1.65 2.06
C TYR A 31 8.09 -0.69 2.69
N ASP A 32 9.22 -0.52 2.01
CA ASP A 32 10.29 0.35 2.48
C ASP A 32 10.14 1.71 1.81
N LEU A 33 9.85 2.73 2.61
CA LEU A 33 9.58 4.07 2.10
C LEU A 33 10.81 4.73 1.49
N LYS A 34 11.99 4.30 1.88
CA LYS A 34 13.23 4.84 1.30
C LYS A 34 13.52 4.21 -0.06
N ARG A 35 13.26 2.91 -0.18
CA ARG A 35 13.51 2.18 -1.43
C ARG A 35 12.32 2.26 -2.39
N LEU A 36 11.15 2.62 -1.87
CA LEU A 36 9.91 2.68 -2.62
C LEU A 36 9.55 1.31 -3.23
N SER A 37 9.79 0.27 -2.43
CA SER A 37 9.48 -1.10 -2.82
C SER A 37 9.41 -1.98 -1.57
N PRO A 38 8.74 -3.14 -1.64
CA PRO A 38 8.74 -4.07 -0.51
C PRO A 38 10.15 -4.59 -0.23
N TYR A 39 10.49 -4.66 1.04
CA TYR A 39 11.79 -5.15 1.46
C TYR A 39 11.64 -6.61 1.91
N VAL A 40 11.17 -7.44 1.01
CA VAL A 40 11.04 -8.88 1.22
C VAL A 40 11.27 -9.57 -0.12
N ARG A 41 11.76 -10.80 -0.05
CA ARG A 41 11.96 -11.63 -1.22
C ARG A 41 10.85 -12.68 -1.31
N MET A 42 10.74 -13.35 -2.46
CA MET A 42 9.75 -14.42 -2.61
C MET A 42 9.94 -15.52 -1.57
N VAL A 43 11.19 -15.85 -1.24
CA VAL A 43 11.45 -16.88 -0.23
C VAL A 43 10.96 -16.43 1.14
N ASP A 44 11.04 -15.14 1.45
CA ASP A 44 10.53 -14.62 2.71
C ASP A 44 9.01 -14.77 2.78
N CYS A 45 8.34 -14.54 1.67
CA CYS A 45 6.89 -14.76 1.59
C CYS A 45 6.55 -16.22 1.80
N ALA A 46 7.30 -17.11 1.14
CA ALA A 46 7.08 -18.55 1.28
C ALA A 46 7.22 -18.98 2.73
N ASP A 47 8.24 -18.49 3.40
CA ASP A 47 8.47 -18.80 4.81
C ASP A 47 7.37 -18.24 5.69
N ASN A 48 6.99 -16.97 5.46
CA ASN A 48 5.99 -16.32 6.30
C ASN A 48 4.63 -17.02 6.22
N PHE A 49 4.27 -17.51 5.04
CA PHE A 49 2.97 -18.14 4.84
C PHE A 49 3.03 -19.66 4.86
N SER A 50 4.20 -20.23 5.16
CA SER A 50 4.41 -21.68 5.16
C SER A 50 3.87 -22.29 3.87
N THR A 51 4.24 -21.69 2.74
CA THR A 51 3.71 -22.04 1.44
C THR A 51 4.86 -22.29 0.47
N PRO A 52 4.76 -23.32 -0.38
CA PRO A 52 5.82 -23.59 -1.35
C PRO A 52 6.05 -22.40 -2.29
N LEU A 53 7.30 -22.20 -2.64
CA LEU A 53 7.68 -21.08 -3.49
C LEU A 53 6.90 -21.02 -4.81
N PRO A 54 6.64 -22.13 -5.52
CA PRO A 54 5.84 -22.05 -6.74
C PRO A 54 4.45 -21.46 -6.53
N LYS A 55 3.84 -21.73 -5.36
CA LYS A 55 2.53 -21.17 -5.04
C LYS A 55 2.61 -19.67 -4.81
N ILE A 56 3.69 -19.21 -4.21
CA ILE A 56 3.92 -17.78 -4.04
C ILE A 56 4.08 -17.12 -5.41
N LYS A 57 4.84 -17.74 -6.31
CA LYS A 57 5.02 -17.20 -7.66
C LYS A 57 3.70 -17.09 -8.40
N GLU A 58 2.84 -18.10 -8.27
CA GLU A 58 1.52 -18.08 -8.90
C GLU A 58 0.68 -16.91 -8.35
N ALA A 59 0.70 -16.74 -7.04
CA ALA A 59 -0.06 -15.68 -6.39
C ALA A 59 0.44 -14.30 -6.82
N LEU A 60 1.76 -14.13 -6.88
CA LEU A 60 2.33 -12.86 -7.33
C LEU A 60 1.97 -12.57 -8.79
N GLN A 61 1.92 -13.62 -9.61
CA GLN A 61 1.51 -13.44 -11.00
C GLN A 61 0.06 -13.00 -11.08
N ARG A 62 -0.83 -13.60 -10.28
CA ARG A 62 -2.22 -13.16 -10.24
C ARG A 62 -2.33 -11.70 -9.81
N LEU A 63 -1.56 -11.31 -8.80
CA LEU A 63 -1.57 -9.92 -8.33
C LEU A 63 -1.05 -8.97 -9.40
N SER A 64 -0.12 -9.42 -10.24
CA SER A 64 0.43 -8.57 -11.30
C SER A 64 -0.58 -8.30 -12.41
N LEU A 65 -1.63 -9.11 -12.50
CA LEU A 65 -2.68 -8.91 -13.48
C LEU A 65 -3.80 -7.99 -12.99
N LEU A 66 -3.78 -7.63 -11.72
CA LEU A 66 -4.77 -6.74 -11.15
C LEU A 66 -4.25 -5.32 -11.10
N SER A 67 -5.14 -4.37 -11.29
CA SER A 67 -4.77 -2.96 -11.25
C SER A 67 -5.90 -2.14 -10.66
N ILE A 68 -5.56 -0.98 -10.14
CA ILE A 68 -6.50 0.01 -9.66
C ILE A 68 -6.14 1.32 -10.33
N ASP A 69 -7.10 1.94 -11.00
CA ASP A 69 -6.89 3.19 -11.73
C ASP A 69 -5.68 3.05 -12.69
N TYR A 70 -5.63 1.92 -13.39
CA TYR A 70 -4.61 1.60 -14.40
C TYR A 70 -3.21 1.39 -13.83
N LYS A 71 -3.08 1.28 -12.52
CA LYS A 71 -1.78 1.02 -11.89
C LYS A 71 -1.78 -0.40 -11.35
N PRO A 72 -0.85 -1.24 -11.81
CA PRO A 72 -0.79 -2.63 -11.35
C PRO A 72 -0.52 -2.72 -9.86
N LEU A 73 -1.03 -3.76 -9.23
CA LEU A 73 -0.75 -3.99 -7.83
C LEU A 73 0.72 -4.36 -7.62
N ILE A 74 1.26 -5.16 -8.52
CA ILE A 74 2.64 -5.62 -8.44
C ILE A 74 3.22 -5.66 -9.85
N THR A 75 4.48 -5.25 -9.97
CA THR A 75 5.27 -5.53 -11.16
C THR A 75 6.60 -6.13 -10.72
N HIS A 76 7.17 -6.95 -11.57
CA HIS A 76 8.48 -7.52 -11.28
C HIS A 76 9.56 -6.56 -11.76
N LYS A 77 10.46 -6.22 -10.86
CA LYS A 77 11.61 -5.40 -11.21
C LYS A 77 12.74 -6.29 -11.71
N ASN A 78 12.93 -7.42 -11.02
CA ASN A 78 13.85 -8.47 -11.42
C ASN A 78 13.44 -9.74 -10.70
N PHE A 79 14.29 -10.76 -10.70
CA PHE A 79 13.93 -12.04 -10.09
C PHE A 79 13.71 -11.97 -8.59
N THR A 80 14.24 -10.95 -7.94
CA THR A 80 14.25 -10.88 -6.48
C THR A 80 13.30 -9.81 -5.95
N TYR A 81 13.12 -8.73 -6.68
CA TYR A 81 12.43 -7.55 -6.17
C TYR A 81 11.15 -7.28 -6.93
N PHE A 82 10.22 -6.65 -6.24
CA PHE A 82 8.93 -6.26 -6.78
C PHE A 82 8.79 -4.75 -6.69
N ASP A 83 8.00 -4.19 -7.57
CA ASP A 83 7.48 -2.85 -7.41
C ASP A 83 6.00 -2.93 -7.17
N MET A 84 5.45 -1.94 -6.49
CA MET A 84 4.03 -1.86 -6.20
C MET A 84 3.50 -0.51 -6.68
N PRO A 85 3.30 -0.35 -7.99
CA PRO A 85 2.93 0.95 -8.54
C PRO A 85 1.69 1.56 -7.93
N ARG A 86 0.64 0.75 -7.72
CA ARG A 86 -0.59 1.27 -7.10
C ARG A 86 -0.35 1.71 -5.67
N TYR A 87 0.38 0.91 -4.90
CA TYR A 87 0.60 1.25 -3.49
C TYR A 87 1.48 2.49 -3.37
N LYS A 88 2.49 2.59 -4.23
CA LYS A 88 3.34 3.79 -4.28
C LYS A 88 2.51 5.03 -4.55
N TYR A 89 1.62 4.95 -5.54
CA TYR A 89 0.73 6.06 -5.87
C TYR A 89 -0.17 6.40 -4.69
N PHE A 90 -0.72 5.38 -4.05
CA PHE A 90 -1.61 5.56 -2.90
C PHE A 90 -0.89 6.29 -1.77
N LEU A 91 0.33 5.87 -1.44
CA LEU A 91 1.10 6.51 -0.38
C LEU A 91 1.45 7.96 -0.72
N GLU A 92 1.82 8.21 -1.96
CA GLU A 92 2.11 9.57 -2.40
C GLU A 92 0.86 10.45 -2.33
N SER A 93 -0.28 9.88 -2.67
CA SER A 93 -1.56 10.57 -2.61
C SER A 93 -1.90 10.97 -1.16
N ILE A 94 -1.67 10.07 -0.22
CA ILE A 94 -1.90 10.35 1.18
C ILE A 94 -0.93 11.43 1.68
N LYS A 95 0.33 11.32 1.30
CA LYS A 95 1.34 12.29 1.68
C LYS A 95 0.98 13.67 1.18
N PHE A 96 0.52 13.75 -0.06
CA PHE A 96 0.11 15.01 -0.65
C PHE A 96 -1.08 15.58 0.12
N ARG A 97 -2.10 14.77 0.38
CA ARG A 97 -3.27 15.22 1.12
C ARG A 97 -2.91 15.68 2.53
N LYS A 98 -2.00 14.96 3.16
CA LYS A 98 -1.58 15.31 4.52
C LYS A 98 -0.86 16.64 4.53
N ASN A 99 0.01 16.89 3.55
CA ASN A 99 0.71 18.16 3.44
C ASN A 99 -0.25 19.28 3.12
N TYR A 100 -1.17 19.04 2.22
CA TYR A 100 -2.20 20.02 1.89
C TYR A 100 -3.07 20.35 3.11
N THR A 101 -3.44 19.30 3.84
CA THR A 101 -4.26 19.48 5.04
C THR A 101 -3.53 20.31 6.08
N ARG A 102 -2.22 20.13 6.22
CA ARG A 102 -1.45 20.95 7.15
C ARG A 102 -1.47 22.41 6.76
N ALA A 103 -1.21 22.68 5.49
CA ALA A 103 -1.20 24.03 5.00
C ALA A 103 -2.59 24.65 5.12
N GLY A 104 -3.60 23.88 4.72
CA GLY A 104 -4.98 24.33 4.82
C GLY A 104 -5.45 24.41 6.25
N TRP A 105 -4.97 23.51 7.10
CA TRP A 105 -5.35 23.49 8.49
C TRP A 105 -4.88 24.74 9.24
N SER A 106 -3.70 25.24 8.87
CA SER A 106 -3.21 26.49 9.47
C SER A 106 -4.16 27.64 9.18
N LYS A 107 -4.69 27.69 7.97
CA LYS A 107 -5.69 28.68 7.61
C LYS A 107 -7.03 28.42 8.29
N LEU A 108 -7.44 27.15 8.27
CA LEU A 108 -8.74 26.79 8.84
C LEU A 108 -8.75 26.92 10.34
N LYS A 109 -7.64 26.71 11.00
CA LYS A 109 -7.58 26.90 12.44
C LYS A 109 -7.94 28.31 12.85
N GLN A 110 -7.55 29.28 12.04
CA GLN A 110 -7.90 30.65 12.33
C GLN A 110 -9.38 30.88 12.13
N ASN A 111 -9.99 30.19 11.18
CA ASN A 111 -11.42 30.30 10.94
C ASN A 111 -12.22 29.42 11.87
N VAL A 112 -11.75 28.22 12.11
CA VAL A 112 -12.45 27.23 12.95
C VAL A 112 -12.50 27.69 14.39
N ASN A 113 -11.44 28.34 14.86
CA ASN A 113 -11.46 28.88 16.20
C ASN A 113 -12.56 29.90 16.38
N SER A 114 -13.05 30.46 15.27
CA SER A 114 -14.13 31.40 15.35
C SER A 114 -15.47 30.68 15.28
N TYR A 115 -15.56 29.49 14.73
CA TYR A 115 -16.84 28.81 14.83
C TYR A 115 -16.70 27.40 15.28
N LYS A 116 -15.87 27.05 15.92
CA LYS A 116 -15.68 26.01 16.45
C LYS A 116 -15.90 25.14 16.51
N ASN A 117 -15.62 24.78 16.44
CA ASN A 117 -15.56 24.07 16.57
C ASN A 117 -15.62 23.03 16.33
N GLY A 118 -15.19 22.42 16.31
CA GLY A 118 -15.15 21.05 16.16
C GLY A 118 -15.57 20.49 14.87
N ALA A 119 -16.19 21.18 14.09
CA ALA A 119 -16.76 20.67 12.86
C ALA A 119 -15.73 20.03 11.94
N TYR A 120 -14.48 20.38 12.09
CA TYR A 120 -13.43 19.92 11.18
C TYR A 120 -12.45 19.00 11.81
N GLU A 121 -12.74 18.57 12.96
CA GLU A 121 -11.82 17.65 13.61
C GLU A 121 -12.10 16.23 13.41
#